data_160278416a67ea2c20f28da1c318110f
#
_entry.id   160278416a67ea2c20f28da1c318110f
#
_cell.length_a   1.000
_cell.length_b   1.000
_cell.length_c   1.000
_cell.angle_alpha   90.00
_cell.angle_beta   90.00
_cell.angle_gamma   90.00
#
_symmetry.space_group_name_H-M   'P 1'
#
loop_
_entity.id
_entity.type
_entity.pdbx_description
1 polymer ?
#
loop_
_entity_poly.entity_id
_entity_poly.type
_entity_poly.pdbx_seq_one_letter_code
_entity_poly.pdbx_strand_id
1 'polypeptide(L)'
;MKKHVIAVMIITVFSESVYAESTLFIPDFSPDSVTTSLSAGVLNGKSRELVYDIDTGRKLSQLDWKIKNVAILQGDLSWDPYSFVTLNARGWTSLASGSGHLVDRDWMNSEQSGWTDRSIHPDTSVNHANEYDLNVKGWLLQGDNFKAGVTAGYQETRFSWTARGGSYSYHNGQYIGNFPPGKRVIGYSQRFEMPYIGLASHYRINNFEGNVMFKYSDWVHAHDNDEHYMRKLTFREKTGNSRYYGASVNAGYYITNNAKIFAEFAYSKYEEGKGGTQIINKTSGDSEYFGGDVAGIANNNYTVTAGLQYRF
;
A
#
# COMPACT_ATOMS: atom_id res chain seq x y z
N MET A 1 -14.94 -24.23 18.36
CA MET A 1 -16.04 -23.45 17.78
C MET A 1 -16.27 -22.21 18.64
N LYS A 2 -15.70 -21.06 18.25
CA LYS A 2 -15.98 -19.75 18.89
C LYS A 2 -16.86 -18.96 17.93
N LYS A 3 -18.11 -18.75 18.32
CA LYS A 3 -19.08 -17.95 17.57
C LYS A 3 -18.72 -16.48 17.72
N HIS A 4 -18.33 -15.83 16.63
CA HIS A 4 -18.22 -14.36 16.60
C HIS A 4 -19.62 -13.80 16.38
N VAL A 5 -20.11 -13.07 17.38
CA VAL A 5 -21.32 -12.26 17.28
C VAL A 5 -20.97 -11.00 16.52
N ILE A 6 -21.43 -10.92 15.26
CA ILE A 6 -21.38 -9.68 14.47
C ILE A 6 -22.57 -8.85 14.95
N ALA A 7 -22.31 -7.77 15.67
CA ALA A 7 -23.31 -6.75 15.98
C ALA A 7 -23.62 -5.97 14.70
N VAL A 8 -24.71 -6.33 14.05
CA VAL A 8 -25.31 -5.54 12.97
C VAL A 8 -26.03 -4.36 13.63
N MET A 9 -25.43 -3.18 13.52
CA MET A 9 -26.09 -1.93 13.91
C MET A 9 -27.09 -1.57 12.81
N ILE A 10 -28.36 -1.93 13.01
CA ILE A 10 -29.47 -1.52 12.16
C ILE A 10 -29.74 -0.04 12.48
N ILE A 11 -29.31 0.85 11.59
CA ILE A 11 -29.76 2.24 11.58
C ILE A 11 -31.17 2.22 11.00
N THR A 12 -32.16 2.27 11.85
CA THR A 12 -33.54 2.56 11.46
C THR A 12 -33.63 4.01 11.04
N VAL A 13 -33.57 4.25 9.74
CA VAL A 13 -33.92 5.55 9.17
C VAL A 13 -35.43 5.70 9.29
N PHE A 14 -35.88 6.59 10.15
CA PHE A 14 -37.27 7.05 10.16
C PHE A 14 -37.56 7.68 8.79
N SER A 15 -38.35 7.01 7.99
CA SER A 15 -38.91 7.57 6.77
C SER A 15 -40.03 8.54 7.13
N GLU A 16 -39.69 9.78 7.42
CA GLU A 16 -40.64 10.86 7.18
C GLU A 16 -40.72 10.99 5.65
N SER A 17 -41.94 10.80 5.12
CA SER A 17 -42.26 11.03 3.73
C SER A 17 -42.22 12.56 3.49
N VAL A 18 -40.99 13.06 3.27
CA VAL A 18 -40.80 14.37 2.66
C VAL A 18 -41.18 14.20 1.21
N TYR A 19 -42.25 14.86 0.79
CA TYR A 19 -42.52 15.11 -0.62
C TYR A 19 -41.33 15.92 -1.14
N ALA A 20 -40.34 15.23 -1.69
CA ALA A 20 -39.24 15.87 -2.36
C ALA A 20 -39.78 16.45 -3.67
N GLU A 21 -39.94 17.76 -3.73
CA GLU A 21 -39.84 18.43 -5.03
C GLU A 21 -38.60 17.89 -5.70
N SER A 22 -38.73 17.41 -6.93
CA SER A 22 -37.62 16.92 -7.72
C SER A 22 -36.74 18.12 -8.11
N THR A 23 -35.93 18.59 -7.17
CA THR A 23 -34.83 19.48 -7.51
C THR A 23 -33.89 18.66 -8.38
N LEU A 24 -33.84 18.98 -9.63
CA LEU A 24 -32.83 18.44 -10.57
C LEU A 24 -31.47 18.76 -9.95
N PHE A 25 -30.77 17.73 -9.42
CA PHE A 25 -29.41 17.88 -8.96
C PHE A 25 -28.52 18.08 -10.20
N ILE A 26 -28.27 19.35 -10.55
CA ILE A 26 -27.35 19.71 -11.63
C ILE A 26 -25.95 19.71 -11.01
N PRO A 27 -25.00 18.89 -11.53
CA PRO A 27 -23.63 18.94 -11.04
C PRO A 27 -22.98 20.29 -11.26
N ASP A 28 -22.19 20.75 -10.31
CA ASP A 28 -21.40 21.97 -10.45
C ASP A 28 -20.17 21.69 -11.33
N PHE A 29 -20.13 22.33 -12.50
CA PHE A 29 -19.02 22.29 -13.45
C PHE A 29 -18.23 23.61 -13.46
N SER A 30 -18.47 24.50 -12.49
CA SER A 30 -17.69 25.73 -12.39
C SER A 30 -16.21 25.39 -12.11
N PRO A 31 -15.25 26.19 -12.59
CA PRO A 31 -13.84 25.96 -12.32
C PRO A 31 -13.51 25.88 -10.83
N ASP A 32 -14.18 26.67 -9.99
CA ASP A 32 -13.98 26.71 -8.55
C ASP A 32 -14.46 25.44 -7.81
N SER A 33 -15.20 24.54 -8.48
CA SER A 33 -15.50 23.20 -7.97
C SER A 33 -14.33 22.23 -8.12
N VAL A 34 -13.26 22.60 -8.84
CA VAL A 34 -12.10 21.74 -9.13
C VAL A 34 -10.88 22.20 -8.33
N THR A 35 -10.23 21.25 -7.72
CA THR A 35 -8.98 21.47 -6.97
C THR A 35 -7.91 20.50 -7.47
N THR A 36 -6.70 20.99 -7.70
CA THR A 36 -5.55 20.16 -8.05
C THR A 36 -4.39 20.39 -7.09
N SER A 37 -3.56 19.37 -6.87
CA SER A 37 -2.32 19.55 -6.12
C SER A 37 -1.17 18.75 -6.72
N LEU A 38 0.03 19.27 -6.50
CA LEU A 38 1.30 18.62 -6.83
C LEU A 38 2.22 18.73 -5.63
N SER A 39 2.80 17.60 -5.22
CA SER A 39 3.73 17.54 -4.09
C SER A 39 4.87 16.58 -4.37
N ALA A 40 6.00 16.82 -3.73
CA ALA A 40 7.16 15.94 -3.74
C ALA A 40 7.55 15.56 -2.32
N GLY A 41 8.20 14.42 -2.16
CA GLY A 41 8.58 13.94 -0.85
C GLY A 41 9.32 12.63 -0.88
N VAL A 42 9.20 11.88 0.22
CA VAL A 42 9.92 10.62 0.41
C VAL A 42 8.97 9.49 0.84
N LEU A 43 9.26 8.31 0.33
CA LEU A 43 8.64 7.04 0.70
C LEU A 43 9.64 6.22 1.52
N ASN A 44 9.17 5.66 2.63
CA ASN A 44 9.89 4.69 3.46
C ASN A 44 8.97 3.52 3.82
N GLY A 45 9.56 2.35 4.08
CA GLY A 45 8.76 1.20 4.44
C GLY A 45 9.50 -0.13 4.40
N LYS A 46 8.69 -1.19 4.45
CA LYS A 46 9.18 -2.56 4.43
C LYS A 46 8.11 -3.48 3.83
N SER A 47 8.52 -4.29 2.87
CA SER A 47 7.75 -5.42 2.36
C SER A 47 8.25 -6.71 2.95
N ARG A 48 7.38 -7.70 3.07
CA ARG A 48 7.70 -9.06 3.45
C ARG A 48 7.11 -10.05 2.47
N GLU A 49 7.93 -11.02 2.14
CA GLU A 49 7.56 -12.26 1.50
C GLU A 49 7.82 -13.39 2.48
N LEU A 50 6.89 -14.33 2.59
CA LEU A 50 6.94 -15.43 3.53
C LEU A 50 6.58 -16.73 2.83
N VAL A 51 7.27 -17.80 3.20
CA VAL A 51 7.01 -19.15 2.68
C VAL A 51 6.70 -20.08 3.86
N TYR A 52 5.72 -20.93 3.69
CA TYR A 52 5.25 -21.86 4.70
C TYR A 52 5.27 -23.30 4.20
N ASP A 53 5.49 -24.21 5.11
CA ASP A 53 5.36 -25.63 4.90
C ASP A 53 3.89 -26.02 4.69
N ILE A 54 3.61 -26.79 3.64
CA ILE A 54 2.24 -27.11 3.23
C ILE A 54 1.53 -28.01 4.24
N ASP A 55 2.25 -28.91 4.92
CA ASP A 55 1.68 -29.88 5.82
C ASP A 55 1.51 -29.34 7.24
N THR A 56 2.50 -28.60 7.73
CA THR A 56 2.55 -28.14 9.11
C THR A 56 2.20 -26.66 9.30
N GLY A 57 2.18 -25.86 8.22
CA GLY A 57 2.02 -24.42 8.29
C GLY A 57 3.20 -23.69 8.95
N ARG A 58 4.34 -24.39 9.20
CA ARG A 58 5.54 -23.82 9.77
C ARG A 58 6.19 -22.86 8.78
N LYS A 59 6.66 -21.71 9.26
CA LYS A 59 7.40 -20.78 8.42
C LYS A 59 8.74 -21.41 7.98
N LEU A 60 8.97 -21.40 6.66
CA LEU A 60 10.18 -21.90 6.02
C LEU A 60 11.13 -20.79 5.61
N SER A 61 10.60 -19.67 5.10
CA SER A 61 11.40 -18.55 4.65
C SER A 61 10.73 -17.21 4.97
N GLN A 62 11.55 -16.17 5.10
CA GLN A 62 11.12 -14.78 5.22
C GLN A 62 12.14 -13.84 4.59
N LEU A 63 11.70 -13.12 3.59
CA LEU A 63 12.45 -12.06 2.92
C LEU A 63 11.93 -10.69 3.37
N ASP A 64 12.82 -9.89 3.94
CA ASP A 64 12.53 -8.53 4.41
C ASP A 64 13.12 -7.50 3.44
N TRP A 65 12.27 -6.85 2.65
CA TRP A 65 12.62 -5.84 1.65
C TRP A 65 12.39 -4.42 2.18
N LYS A 66 13.44 -3.69 2.50
CA LYS A 66 13.34 -2.31 2.99
C LYS A 66 13.24 -1.31 1.84
N ILE A 67 12.50 -0.22 2.10
CA ILE A 67 12.39 0.98 1.28
C ILE A 67 12.99 2.12 2.10
N LYS A 68 13.98 2.83 1.57
CA LYS A 68 14.69 3.89 2.30
C LYS A 68 14.75 5.17 1.50
N ASN A 69 14.05 6.20 1.96
CA ASN A 69 14.10 7.57 1.44
C ASN A 69 13.97 7.67 -0.09
N VAL A 70 13.02 6.90 -0.65
CA VAL A 70 12.75 6.94 -2.09
C VAL A 70 12.02 8.23 -2.43
N ALA A 71 12.60 9.05 -3.30
CA ALA A 71 11.98 10.29 -3.75
C ALA A 71 10.73 10.00 -4.58
N ILE A 72 9.62 10.67 -4.26
CA ILE A 72 8.33 10.52 -4.94
C ILE A 72 7.77 11.85 -5.40
N LEU A 73 6.99 11.80 -6.47
CA LEU A 73 6.09 12.86 -6.92
C LEU A 73 4.66 12.38 -6.76
N GLN A 74 3.79 13.24 -6.21
CA GLN A 74 2.38 12.95 -5.97
C GLN A 74 1.51 14.01 -6.61
N GLY A 75 0.45 13.57 -7.29
CA GLY A 75 -0.62 14.40 -7.82
C GLY A 75 -1.96 14.05 -7.19
N ASP A 76 -2.82 15.05 -7.10
CA ASP A 76 -4.20 14.90 -6.63
C ASP A 76 -5.12 15.81 -7.44
N LEU A 77 -6.28 15.29 -7.82
CA LEU A 77 -7.35 16.00 -8.50
C LEU A 77 -8.66 15.71 -7.78
N SER A 78 -9.34 16.75 -7.32
CA SER A 78 -10.64 16.66 -6.68
C SER A 78 -11.66 17.50 -7.46
N TRP A 79 -12.87 16.98 -7.58
CA TRP A 79 -14.02 17.68 -8.12
C TRP A 79 -15.20 17.56 -7.16
N ASP A 80 -15.79 18.69 -6.82
CA ASP A 80 -16.93 18.81 -5.94
C ASP A 80 -18.22 19.07 -6.77
N PRO A 81 -18.81 18.03 -7.45
CA PRO A 81 -20.02 18.21 -8.27
C PRO A 81 -21.22 18.67 -7.44
N TYR A 82 -21.20 18.41 -6.14
CA TYR A 82 -22.20 18.82 -5.18
C TYR A 82 -21.52 19.18 -3.85
N SER A 83 -22.10 20.07 -3.06
CA SER A 83 -21.55 20.46 -1.75
C SER A 83 -21.32 19.28 -0.80
N PHE A 84 -22.07 18.18 -0.99
CA PHE A 84 -22.02 16.97 -0.18
C PHE A 84 -21.26 15.80 -0.80
N VAL A 85 -20.70 15.96 -2.03
CA VAL A 85 -19.94 14.91 -2.73
C VAL A 85 -18.64 15.47 -3.28
N THR A 86 -17.53 14.77 -3.07
CA THR A 86 -16.25 15.00 -3.74
C THR A 86 -15.82 13.73 -4.49
N LEU A 87 -15.51 13.85 -5.77
CA LEU A 87 -14.79 12.82 -6.54
C LEU A 87 -13.31 13.13 -6.50
N ASN A 88 -12.46 12.13 -6.28
CA ASN A 88 -11.04 12.34 -6.14
C ASN A 88 -10.23 11.28 -6.88
N ALA A 89 -9.21 11.72 -7.59
CA ALA A 89 -8.18 10.89 -8.22
C ALA A 89 -6.83 11.32 -7.69
N ARG A 90 -6.10 10.40 -7.09
CA ARG A 90 -4.81 10.63 -6.47
C ARG A 90 -3.80 9.56 -6.88
N GLY A 91 -2.55 9.92 -6.99
CA GLY A 91 -1.49 8.95 -7.20
C GLY A 91 -0.11 9.53 -6.90
N TRP A 92 0.82 8.61 -6.64
CA TRP A 92 2.23 8.97 -6.53
C TRP A 92 3.12 7.95 -7.25
N THR A 93 4.30 8.37 -7.64
CA THR A 93 5.31 7.52 -8.28
C THR A 93 6.71 7.89 -7.80
N SER A 94 7.60 6.90 -7.73
CA SER A 94 9.01 7.16 -7.49
C SER A 94 9.64 7.89 -8.69
N LEU A 95 10.45 8.91 -8.40
CA LEU A 95 11.12 9.73 -9.43
C LEU A 95 12.36 9.06 -10.01
N ALA A 96 13.00 8.19 -9.22
CA ALA A 96 14.18 7.42 -9.61
C ALA A 96 14.28 6.16 -8.76
N SER A 97 15.22 5.28 -9.10
CA SER A 97 15.55 4.14 -8.24
C SER A 97 16.05 4.64 -6.89
N GLY A 98 15.51 4.06 -5.83
CA GLY A 98 15.85 4.41 -4.46
C GLY A 98 16.70 3.34 -3.76
N SER A 99 17.13 3.65 -2.53
CA SER A 99 17.88 2.71 -1.70
C SER A 99 16.95 1.70 -1.02
N GLY A 100 17.39 0.45 -0.97
CA GLY A 100 16.73 -0.65 -0.29
C GLY A 100 17.70 -1.43 0.60
N HIS A 101 17.26 -2.55 1.08
CA HIS A 101 18.05 -3.54 1.79
C HIS A 101 17.25 -4.82 1.87
N LEU A 102 17.83 -5.95 1.48
CA LEU A 102 17.20 -7.25 1.62
C LEU A 102 17.91 -8.05 2.73
N VAL A 103 17.11 -8.68 3.57
CA VAL A 103 17.55 -9.77 4.47
C VAL A 103 16.61 -10.94 4.25
N ASP A 104 17.19 -12.04 3.84
CA ASP A 104 16.53 -13.33 3.65
C ASP A 104 16.92 -14.29 4.78
N ARG A 105 15.96 -15.02 5.34
CA ARG A 105 16.15 -16.00 6.42
C ARG A 105 15.31 -17.21 6.18
N ASP A 106 15.93 -18.40 6.33
CA ASP A 106 15.27 -19.68 6.18
C ASP A 106 15.36 -20.53 7.44
N TRP A 107 14.30 -21.27 7.71
CA TRP A 107 14.12 -22.18 8.85
C TRP A 107 14.07 -23.63 8.33
N MET A 108 15.20 -24.17 7.84
CA MET A 108 15.26 -25.49 7.22
C MET A 108 15.24 -26.65 8.22
N ASN A 109 15.57 -26.41 9.49
CA ASN A 109 15.50 -27.41 10.55
C ASN A 109 14.23 -27.22 11.39
N SER A 110 13.35 -28.23 11.44
CA SER A 110 12.09 -28.21 12.19
C SER A 110 12.29 -28.29 13.72
N GLU A 111 13.42 -28.80 14.17
CA GLU A 111 13.76 -28.93 15.60
C GLU A 111 14.36 -27.64 16.19
N GLN A 112 14.63 -26.65 15.34
CA GLN A 112 15.27 -25.40 15.73
C GLN A 112 14.29 -24.22 15.57
N SER A 113 14.15 -23.38 16.61
CA SER A 113 13.30 -22.18 16.56
C SER A 113 13.95 -21.01 15.80
N GLY A 114 15.28 -20.94 15.77
CA GLY A 114 16.05 -19.93 15.03
C GLY A 114 16.16 -20.26 13.54
N TRP A 115 16.52 -19.26 12.74
CA TRP A 115 16.85 -19.49 11.33
C TRP A 115 18.15 -20.32 11.21
N THR A 116 18.22 -21.16 10.18
CA THR A 116 19.41 -21.97 9.84
C THR A 116 20.26 -21.33 8.79
N ASP A 117 19.60 -20.56 7.90
CA ASP A 117 20.20 -19.94 6.73
C ASP A 117 19.83 -18.47 6.70
N ARG A 118 20.79 -17.64 6.27
CA ARG A 118 20.59 -16.20 6.16
C ARG A 118 21.44 -15.62 5.06
N SER A 119 20.82 -14.72 4.25
CA SER A 119 21.59 -13.85 3.38
C SER A 119 21.25 -12.37 3.61
N ILE A 120 22.21 -11.50 3.33
CA ILE A 120 22.09 -10.05 3.49
C ILE A 120 22.61 -9.37 2.24
N HIS A 121 21.76 -8.51 1.65
CA HIS A 121 22.06 -7.80 0.42
C HIS A 121 21.94 -6.28 0.65
N PRO A 122 23.03 -5.62 1.10
CA PRO A 122 23.03 -4.19 1.30
C PRO A 122 22.92 -3.38 0.01
N ASP A 123 23.44 -3.94 -1.12
CA ASP A 123 23.27 -3.38 -2.47
C ASP A 123 21.92 -3.83 -3.05
N THR A 124 20.84 -3.28 -2.47
CA THR A 124 19.47 -3.48 -2.94
C THR A 124 18.91 -2.12 -3.38
N SER A 125 18.37 -2.07 -4.58
CA SER A 125 17.66 -0.89 -5.08
C SER A 125 16.16 -1.14 -5.14
N VAL A 126 15.39 -0.11 -4.79
CA VAL A 126 13.97 0.01 -5.16
C VAL A 126 13.94 0.50 -6.59
N ASN A 127 13.52 -0.35 -7.54
CA ASN A 127 13.52 0.01 -8.96
C ASN A 127 12.42 1.01 -9.28
N HIS A 128 11.22 0.76 -8.78
CA HIS A 128 10.07 1.68 -8.81
C HIS A 128 9.09 1.36 -7.68
N ALA A 129 8.32 2.37 -7.33
CA ALA A 129 7.16 2.27 -6.48
C ALA A 129 6.11 3.27 -6.96
N ASN A 130 4.84 2.88 -6.94
CA ASN A 130 3.73 3.77 -7.30
C ASN A 130 2.44 3.35 -6.63
N GLU A 131 1.51 4.29 -6.53
CA GLU A 131 0.15 4.08 -6.06
C GLU A 131 -0.81 4.96 -6.86
N TYR A 132 -1.99 4.47 -7.13
CA TYR A 132 -3.13 5.27 -7.55
C TYR A 132 -4.38 4.89 -6.76
N ASP A 133 -5.21 5.88 -6.55
CA ASP A 133 -6.40 5.83 -5.73
C ASP A 133 -7.51 6.65 -6.39
N LEU A 134 -8.64 6.02 -6.61
CA LEU A 134 -9.86 6.68 -7.07
C LEU A 134 -10.93 6.54 -5.99
N ASN A 135 -11.49 7.64 -5.55
CA ASN A 135 -12.48 7.61 -4.48
C ASN A 135 -13.59 8.63 -4.63
N VAL A 136 -14.68 8.36 -3.94
CA VAL A 136 -15.79 9.27 -3.70
C VAL A 136 -15.90 9.52 -2.20
N LYS A 137 -16.08 10.79 -1.80
CA LYS A 137 -16.37 11.20 -0.43
C LYS A 137 -17.79 11.74 -0.37
N GLY A 138 -18.57 11.24 0.59
CA GLY A 138 -19.89 11.75 0.92
C GLY A 138 -19.82 12.52 2.24
N TRP A 139 -20.07 13.82 2.20
CA TRP A 139 -20.01 14.70 3.38
C TRP A 139 -21.34 14.65 4.13
N LEU A 140 -21.36 13.97 5.28
CA LEU A 140 -22.56 13.76 6.08
C LEU A 140 -22.81 14.88 7.11
N LEU A 141 -21.74 15.47 7.60
CA LEU A 141 -21.75 16.57 8.55
C LEU A 141 -21.00 17.74 7.93
N GLN A 142 -21.65 18.90 7.91
CA GLN A 142 -21.09 20.13 7.37
C GLN A 142 -21.42 21.30 8.28
N GLY A 143 -20.43 22.12 8.58
CA GLY A 143 -20.53 23.37 9.30
C GLY A 143 -19.70 24.44 8.59
N ASP A 144 -19.65 25.64 9.13
CA ASP A 144 -18.97 26.78 8.51
C ASP A 144 -17.47 26.48 8.26
N ASN A 145 -16.85 25.72 9.17
CA ASN A 145 -15.40 25.48 9.17
C ASN A 145 -15.02 24.02 9.01
N PHE A 146 -15.97 23.09 8.93
CA PHE A 146 -15.65 21.67 8.88
C PHE A 146 -16.59 20.88 7.99
N LYS A 147 -16.06 19.78 7.46
CA LYS A 147 -16.84 18.70 6.86
C LYS A 147 -16.33 17.38 7.44
N ALA A 148 -17.24 16.44 7.68
CA ALA A 148 -16.91 15.07 8.03
C ALA A 148 -17.85 14.12 7.31
N GLY A 149 -17.29 12.97 6.87
CA GLY A 149 -18.05 12.05 6.05
C GLY A 149 -17.38 10.72 5.85
N VAL A 150 -17.96 9.95 4.95
CA VAL A 150 -17.48 8.63 4.56
C VAL A 150 -16.79 8.70 3.20
N THR A 151 -15.89 7.77 2.95
CA THR A 151 -15.27 7.59 1.62
C THR A 151 -15.35 6.12 1.21
N ALA A 152 -15.45 5.90 -0.10
CA ALA A 152 -15.28 4.59 -0.70
C ALA A 152 -14.43 4.75 -1.95
N GLY A 153 -13.58 3.77 -2.24
CA GLY A 153 -12.67 3.87 -3.39
C GLY A 153 -12.00 2.56 -3.74
N TYR A 154 -11.10 2.67 -4.71
CA TYR A 154 -10.23 1.59 -5.16
C TYR A 154 -8.80 2.09 -5.20
N GLN A 155 -7.89 1.30 -4.62
CA GLN A 155 -6.47 1.60 -4.56
C GLN A 155 -5.66 0.44 -5.12
N GLU A 156 -4.63 0.79 -5.89
CA GLU A 156 -3.59 -0.13 -6.30
C GLU A 156 -2.22 0.44 -5.95
N THR A 157 -1.36 -0.41 -5.34
CA THR A 157 0.00 -0.03 -4.95
C THR A 157 0.99 -1.08 -5.45
N ARG A 158 2.10 -0.64 -6.05
CA ARG A 158 3.15 -1.51 -6.60
C ARG A 158 4.51 -1.13 -6.10
N PHE A 159 5.35 -2.16 -5.90
CA PHE A 159 6.76 -2.02 -5.54
C PHE A 159 7.61 -3.00 -6.32
N SER A 160 8.88 -2.65 -6.57
CA SER A 160 9.84 -3.55 -7.22
C SER A 160 11.25 -3.28 -6.72
N TRP A 161 12.01 -4.36 -6.52
CA TRP A 161 13.40 -4.31 -6.04
C TRP A 161 14.32 -5.18 -6.86
N THR A 162 15.63 -4.89 -6.75
CA THR A 162 16.70 -5.78 -7.20
C THR A 162 17.80 -5.78 -6.15
N ALA A 163 18.09 -6.97 -5.61
CA ALA A 163 19.22 -7.23 -4.71
C ALA A 163 20.44 -7.73 -5.49
N ARG A 164 21.60 -7.15 -5.19
CA ARG A 164 22.88 -7.49 -5.82
C ARG A 164 23.91 -7.83 -4.77
N GLY A 165 24.84 -8.76 -5.13
CA GLY A 165 25.93 -9.16 -4.25
C GLY A 165 25.43 -9.55 -2.85
N GLY A 166 26.23 -9.29 -1.84
CA GLY A 166 25.87 -9.55 -0.44
C GLY A 166 26.64 -10.71 0.17
N SER A 167 26.30 -11.07 1.40
CA SER A 167 26.90 -12.16 2.16
C SER A 167 25.86 -13.19 2.59
N TYR A 168 26.30 -14.40 2.82
CA TYR A 168 25.46 -15.48 3.33
C TYR A 168 26.14 -16.28 4.44
N SER A 169 25.31 -16.87 5.28
CA SER A 169 25.66 -17.83 6.33
C SER A 169 24.59 -18.92 6.32
N TYR A 170 24.94 -20.10 5.85
CA TYR A 170 24.04 -21.23 5.64
C TYR A 170 24.40 -22.40 6.56
N HIS A 171 23.43 -23.30 6.81
CA HIS A 171 23.58 -24.48 7.66
C HIS A 171 24.15 -24.13 9.04
N ASN A 172 23.52 -23.15 9.73
CA ASN A 172 23.97 -22.65 11.07
C ASN A 172 25.42 -22.14 11.07
N GLY A 173 25.88 -21.52 9.95
CA GLY A 173 27.22 -20.95 9.84
C GLY A 173 28.29 -21.90 9.35
N GLN A 174 27.96 -23.11 8.93
CA GLN A 174 28.91 -24.02 8.32
C GLN A 174 29.43 -23.53 6.96
N TYR A 175 28.56 -22.82 6.20
CA TYR A 175 28.91 -22.22 4.92
C TYR A 175 28.75 -20.72 5.00
N ILE A 176 29.86 -20.01 5.07
CA ILE A 176 29.90 -18.53 5.08
C ILE A 176 30.60 -18.06 3.81
N GLY A 177 30.02 -17.09 3.13
CA GLY A 177 30.60 -16.55 1.91
C GLY A 177 29.92 -15.28 1.42
N ASN A 178 30.31 -14.87 0.22
CA ASN A 178 29.78 -13.68 -0.44
C ASN A 178 29.27 -14.03 -1.84
N PHE A 179 28.20 -13.40 -2.24
CA PHE A 179 27.78 -13.36 -3.64
C PHE A 179 28.70 -12.43 -4.44
N PRO A 180 28.92 -12.68 -5.72
CA PRO A 180 29.76 -11.81 -6.55
C PRO A 180 29.24 -10.36 -6.51
N PRO A 181 30.10 -9.36 -6.22
CA PRO A 181 29.71 -7.96 -6.15
C PRO A 181 29.01 -7.49 -7.43
N GLY A 182 27.95 -6.70 -7.29
CA GLY A 182 27.18 -6.12 -8.39
C GLY A 182 26.32 -7.11 -9.18
N LYS A 183 26.48 -8.41 -9.00
CA LYS A 183 25.66 -9.43 -9.69
C LYS A 183 24.25 -9.46 -9.08
N ARG A 184 23.22 -9.48 -9.95
CA ARG A 184 21.83 -9.66 -9.50
C ARG A 184 21.67 -11.04 -8.86
N VAL A 185 21.15 -11.09 -7.66
CA VAL A 185 20.88 -12.31 -6.90
C VAL A 185 19.38 -12.58 -6.85
N ILE A 186 18.59 -11.59 -6.39
CA ILE A 186 17.13 -11.70 -6.30
C ILE A 186 16.49 -10.43 -6.88
N GLY A 187 15.42 -10.58 -7.64
CA GLY A 187 14.53 -9.52 -8.08
C GLY A 187 13.13 -9.78 -7.56
N TYR A 188 12.49 -8.78 -6.99
CA TYR A 188 11.19 -8.93 -6.35
C TYR A 188 10.23 -7.82 -6.76
N SER A 189 8.96 -8.15 -6.95
CA SER A 189 7.91 -7.17 -7.16
C SER A 189 6.64 -7.58 -6.44
N GLN A 190 5.92 -6.59 -5.90
CA GLN A 190 4.62 -6.76 -5.26
C GLN A 190 3.59 -5.82 -5.87
N ARG A 191 2.35 -6.29 -5.92
CA ARG A 191 1.16 -5.52 -6.30
C ARG A 191 0.04 -5.82 -5.30
N PHE A 192 -0.54 -4.77 -4.75
CA PHE A 192 -1.72 -4.81 -3.90
C PHE A 192 -2.87 -4.10 -4.58
N GLU A 193 -4.04 -4.71 -4.59
CA GLU A 193 -5.27 -4.19 -5.20
C GLU A 193 -6.41 -4.35 -4.22
N MET A 194 -7.24 -3.30 -4.05
CA MET A 194 -8.36 -3.39 -3.11
C MET A 194 -9.42 -2.31 -3.32
N PRO A 195 -10.69 -2.63 -3.23
CA PRO A 195 -11.70 -1.67 -2.85
C PRO A 195 -11.54 -1.36 -1.35
N TYR A 196 -11.94 -0.17 -0.92
CA TYR A 196 -11.90 0.22 0.48
C TYR A 196 -13.06 1.13 0.86
N ILE A 197 -13.32 1.20 2.16
CA ILE A 197 -14.18 2.20 2.79
C ILE A 197 -13.35 3.02 3.79
N GLY A 198 -13.87 4.18 4.20
CA GLY A 198 -13.14 4.99 5.15
C GLY A 198 -13.93 6.18 5.69
N LEU A 199 -13.24 6.97 6.47
CA LEU A 199 -13.73 8.22 7.04
C LEU A 199 -12.84 9.36 6.55
N ALA A 200 -13.45 10.50 6.24
CA ALA A 200 -12.75 11.71 5.84
C ALA A 200 -13.24 12.89 6.65
N SER A 201 -12.32 13.79 7.01
CA SER A 201 -12.65 15.06 7.62
C SER A 201 -11.81 16.18 7.02
N HIS A 202 -12.43 17.36 6.97
CA HIS A 202 -11.83 18.59 6.51
C HIS A 202 -12.16 19.68 7.53
N TYR A 203 -11.17 20.46 7.91
CA TYR A 203 -11.34 21.59 8.81
C TYR A 203 -10.56 22.79 8.30
N ARG A 204 -11.21 23.96 8.27
CA ARG A 204 -10.57 25.22 7.86
C ARG A 204 -10.87 26.33 8.86
N ILE A 205 -9.84 27.02 9.30
CA ILE A 205 -9.94 28.21 10.13
C ILE A 205 -9.04 29.30 9.56
N ASN A 206 -9.63 30.40 9.15
CA ASN A 206 -8.91 31.47 8.44
C ASN A 206 -8.14 30.90 7.23
N ASN A 207 -6.82 31.04 7.24
CA ASN A 207 -5.94 30.55 6.19
C ASN A 207 -5.38 29.13 6.44
N PHE A 208 -5.66 28.51 7.60
CA PHE A 208 -5.22 27.17 7.91
C PHE A 208 -6.27 26.14 7.49
N GLU A 209 -5.82 25.05 6.90
CA GLU A 209 -6.66 23.91 6.55
C GLU A 209 -6.00 22.61 6.98
N GLY A 210 -6.78 21.71 7.53
CA GLY A 210 -6.40 20.34 7.90
C GLY A 210 -7.34 19.32 7.30
N ASN A 211 -6.79 18.23 6.80
CA ASN A 211 -7.54 17.09 6.28
C ASN A 211 -7.04 15.82 6.93
N VAL A 212 -7.96 14.94 7.33
CA VAL A 212 -7.65 13.62 7.87
C VAL A 212 -8.47 12.59 7.13
N MET A 213 -7.86 11.46 6.77
CA MET A 213 -8.55 10.34 6.16
C MET A 213 -8.07 9.02 6.76
N PHE A 214 -9.02 8.13 7.03
CA PHE A 214 -8.78 6.74 7.41
C PHE A 214 -9.40 5.83 6.38
N LYS A 215 -8.68 4.77 5.98
CA LYS A 215 -9.09 3.76 5.03
C LYS A 215 -9.02 2.37 5.66
N TYR A 216 -9.96 1.52 5.30
CA TYR A 216 -10.00 0.12 5.72
C TYR A 216 -10.47 -0.77 4.57
N SER A 217 -9.87 -1.95 4.47
CA SER A 217 -10.33 -3.01 3.55
C SER A 217 -10.07 -4.40 4.14
N ASP A 218 -11.02 -5.32 3.95
CA ASP A 218 -10.85 -6.77 4.13
C ASP A 218 -10.71 -7.50 2.77
N TRP A 219 -10.63 -6.75 1.67
CA TRP A 219 -10.66 -7.30 0.30
C TRP A 219 -9.35 -7.04 -0.44
N VAL A 220 -8.23 -7.16 0.26
CA VAL A 220 -6.91 -6.98 -0.37
C VAL A 220 -6.55 -8.24 -1.14
N HIS A 221 -6.25 -8.07 -2.44
CA HIS A 221 -5.59 -9.06 -3.27
C HIS A 221 -4.13 -8.62 -3.45
N ALA A 222 -3.21 -9.55 -3.16
CA ALA A 222 -1.80 -9.29 -3.39
C ALA A 222 -1.22 -10.33 -4.35
N HIS A 223 -0.33 -9.85 -5.22
CA HIS A 223 0.43 -10.66 -6.16
C HIS A 223 1.89 -10.28 -6.03
N ASP A 224 2.75 -11.27 -6.18
CA ASP A 224 4.17 -10.99 -6.31
C ASP A 224 4.83 -11.84 -7.40
N ASN A 225 6.11 -11.51 -7.65
CA ASN A 225 6.99 -12.28 -8.48
C ASN A 225 8.40 -12.15 -7.89
N ASP A 226 8.97 -13.28 -7.48
CA ASP A 226 10.32 -13.41 -6.97
C ASP A 226 11.21 -14.15 -7.98
N GLU A 227 12.30 -13.52 -8.37
CA GLU A 227 13.27 -14.00 -9.35
C GLU A 227 14.59 -14.35 -8.68
N HIS A 228 14.87 -15.61 -8.44
CA HIS A 228 16.17 -16.10 -7.97
C HIS A 228 17.12 -16.29 -9.16
N TYR A 229 17.81 -15.25 -9.58
CA TYR A 229 18.62 -15.25 -10.81
C TYR A 229 19.72 -16.33 -10.84
N MET A 230 20.39 -16.57 -9.71
CA MET A 230 21.48 -17.55 -9.62
C MET A 230 20.96 -18.98 -9.58
N ARG A 231 19.78 -19.21 -9.03
CA ARG A 231 19.10 -20.52 -8.97
C ARG A 231 18.28 -20.80 -10.24
N LYS A 232 18.03 -19.77 -11.07
CA LYS A 232 17.15 -19.82 -12.24
C LYS A 232 15.73 -20.29 -11.88
N LEU A 233 15.24 -19.86 -10.73
CA LEU A 233 13.88 -20.11 -10.23
C LEU A 233 13.09 -18.81 -10.19
N THR A 234 11.81 -18.94 -10.50
CA THR A 234 10.84 -17.85 -10.32
C THR A 234 9.71 -18.37 -9.46
N PHE A 235 9.32 -17.59 -8.46
CA PHE A 235 8.15 -17.82 -7.62
C PHE A 235 7.11 -16.76 -7.97
N ARG A 236 5.85 -17.18 -8.14
CA ARG A 236 4.72 -16.29 -8.37
C ARG A 236 3.62 -16.62 -7.39
N GLU A 237 3.33 -15.69 -6.56
CA GLU A 237 2.42 -15.87 -5.46
C GLU A 237 1.15 -15.05 -5.66
N LYS A 238 0.03 -15.61 -5.19
CA LYS A 238 -1.26 -14.94 -5.16
C LYS A 238 -1.88 -15.18 -3.82
N THR A 239 -2.12 -14.08 -3.11
CA THR A 239 -2.73 -14.12 -1.78
C THR A 239 -4.01 -13.31 -1.76
N GLY A 240 -4.90 -13.68 -0.85
CA GLY A 240 -6.15 -12.96 -0.56
C GLY A 240 -6.38 -12.90 0.95
N ASN A 241 -7.56 -12.47 1.35
CA ASN A 241 -7.99 -12.41 2.76
C ASN A 241 -7.03 -11.59 3.66
N SER A 242 -6.35 -10.62 3.08
CA SER A 242 -5.53 -9.67 3.80
C SER A 242 -6.35 -8.44 4.18
N ARG A 243 -5.90 -7.73 5.21
CA ARG A 243 -6.50 -6.47 5.66
C ARG A 243 -5.58 -5.30 5.38
N TYR A 244 -6.22 -4.18 5.09
CA TYR A 244 -5.53 -2.91 4.90
C TYR A 244 -6.01 -1.88 5.90
N TYR A 245 -5.07 -1.11 6.41
CA TYR A 245 -5.29 0.07 7.23
C TYR A 245 -4.47 1.22 6.64
N GLY A 246 -5.16 2.32 6.32
CA GLY A 246 -4.53 3.55 5.84
C GLY A 246 -4.92 4.72 6.71
N ALA A 247 -3.98 5.64 6.90
CA ALA A 247 -4.24 6.91 7.56
C ALA A 247 -3.44 8.01 6.87
N SER A 248 -4.06 9.18 6.64
CA SER A 248 -3.36 10.36 6.16
C SER A 248 -3.79 11.60 6.91
N VAL A 249 -2.84 12.50 7.11
CA VAL A 249 -3.02 13.83 7.68
C VAL A 249 -2.34 14.84 6.77
N ASN A 250 -3.11 15.82 6.32
CA ASN A 250 -2.65 16.94 5.51
C ASN A 250 -2.89 18.23 6.28
N ALA A 251 -1.91 19.12 6.33
CA ALA A 251 -2.02 20.44 6.91
C ALA A 251 -1.44 21.49 5.97
N GLY A 252 -2.16 22.58 5.74
CA GLY A 252 -1.75 23.61 4.80
C GLY A 252 -2.15 25.01 5.20
N TYR A 253 -1.55 25.96 4.52
CA TYR A 253 -1.77 27.40 4.69
C TYR A 253 -2.04 28.06 3.34
N TYR A 254 -3.17 28.76 3.24
CA TYR A 254 -3.56 29.54 2.06
C TYR A 254 -2.71 30.81 1.94
N ILE A 255 -1.91 30.88 0.89
CA ILE A 255 -1.10 32.06 0.55
C ILE A 255 -1.88 33.05 -0.31
N THR A 256 -2.93 32.57 -1.00
CA THR A 256 -3.95 33.37 -1.67
C THR A 256 -5.32 32.71 -1.41
N ASN A 257 -6.41 33.29 -1.90
CA ASN A 257 -7.74 32.68 -1.79
C ASN A 257 -7.81 31.29 -2.46
N ASN A 258 -7.02 31.05 -3.49
CA ASN A 258 -7.05 29.87 -4.34
C ASN A 258 -5.84 28.96 -4.19
N ALA A 259 -4.69 29.47 -3.67
CA ALA A 259 -3.44 28.72 -3.60
C ALA A 259 -3.05 28.43 -2.14
N LYS A 260 -2.72 27.16 -1.87
CA LYS A 260 -2.31 26.67 -0.55
C LYS A 260 -0.99 25.91 -0.65
N ILE A 261 -0.06 26.20 0.25
CA ILE A 261 1.08 25.32 0.53
C ILE A 261 0.66 24.30 1.58
N PHE A 262 1.13 23.06 1.47
CA PHE A 262 0.77 22.03 2.43
C PHE A 262 1.89 21.02 2.66
N ALA A 263 1.81 20.31 3.78
CA ALA A 263 2.55 19.09 4.05
C ALA A 263 1.56 17.96 4.36
N GLU A 264 1.95 16.73 4.01
CA GLU A 264 1.16 15.55 4.25
C GLU A 264 2.03 14.39 4.77
N PHE A 265 1.48 13.67 5.72
CA PHE A 265 1.93 12.35 6.15
C PHE A 265 0.86 11.33 5.80
N ALA A 266 1.24 10.23 5.14
CA ALA A 266 0.35 9.11 4.89
C ALA A 266 1.03 7.79 5.29
N TYR A 267 0.27 6.91 5.94
CA TYR A 267 0.69 5.59 6.38
C TYR A 267 -0.22 4.53 5.78
N SER A 268 0.38 3.45 5.28
CA SER A 268 -0.31 2.29 4.69
C SER A 268 0.23 1.00 5.30
N LYS A 269 -0.67 0.12 5.75
CA LYS A 269 -0.34 -1.22 6.24
C LYS A 269 -1.22 -2.26 5.56
N TYR A 270 -0.60 -3.12 4.79
CA TYR A 270 -1.16 -4.36 4.26
C TYR A 270 -0.74 -5.49 5.20
N GLU A 271 -1.69 -6.06 5.94
CA GLU A 271 -1.42 -7.24 6.77
C GLU A 271 -1.08 -8.43 5.89
N GLU A 272 -0.47 -9.44 6.46
CA GLU A 272 -0.13 -10.64 5.73
C GLU A 272 -1.39 -11.31 5.18
N GLY A 273 -1.45 -11.41 3.85
CA GLY A 273 -2.37 -12.29 3.15
C GLY A 273 -1.66 -13.59 2.82
N LYS A 274 -2.36 -14.71 2.95
CA LYS A 274 -1.84 -16.04 2.62
C LYS A 274 -2.46 -16.59 1.36
N GLY A 275 -1.72 -17.48 0.68
CA GLY A 275 -2.16 -18.11 -0.57
C GLY A 275 -1.17 -19.10 -1.16
N GLY A 276 -1.37 -19.43 -2.43
CA GLY A 276 -0.55 -20.38 -3.15
C GLY A 276 0.63 -19.76 -3.89
N THR A 277 1.59 -20.58 -4.26
CA THR A 277 2.77 -20.22 -5.05
C THR A 277 2.90 -21.09 -6.28
N GLN A 278 3.35 -20.50 -7.40
CA GLN A 278 3.81 -21.20 -8.58
C GLN A 278 5.33 -21.11 -8.65
N ILE A 279 5.99 -22.27 -8.70
CA ILE A 279 7.45 -22.37 -8.87
C ILE A 279 7.75 -22.71 -10.31
N ILE A 280 8.60 -21.92 -10.96
CA ILE A 280 9.02 -22.09 -12.36
C ILE A 280 10.53 -22.30 -12.39
N ASN A 281 10.98 -23.45 -12.91
CA ASN A 281 12.38 -23.72 -13.17
C ASN A 281 12.74 -23.25 -14.59
N LYS A 282 13.50 -22.17 -14.69
CA LYS A 282 13.90 -21.59 -16.00
C LYS A 282 14.93 -22.43 -16.76
N THR A 283 15.55 -23.43 -16.12
CA THR A 283 16.50 -24.32 -16.80
C THR A 283 15.81 -25.48 -17.51
N SER A 284 14.84 -26.14 -16.83
CA SER A 284 14.07 -27.25 -17.43
C SER A 284 12.82 -26.78 -18.15
N GLY A 285 12.28 -25.59 -17.79
CA GLY A 285 10.98 -25.09 -18.25
C GLY A 285 9.81 -25.65 -17.43
N ASP A 286 10.07 -26.50 -16.43
CA ASP A 286 9.01 -27.05 -15.58
C ASP A 286 8.37 -26.00 -14.70
N SER A 287 7.09 -26.20 -14.42
CA SER A 287 6.30 -25.33 -13.54
C SER A 287 5.38 -26.17 -12.68
N GLU A 288 5.38 -25.90 -11.38
CA GLU A 288 4.54 -26.58 -10.41
C GLU A 288 3.78 -25.53 -9.55
N TYR A 289 2.53 -25.83 -9.22
CA TYR A 289 1.71 -24.96 -8.39
C TYR A 289 1.38 -25.64 -7.06
N PHE A 290 1.62 -24.93 -5.96
CA PHE A 290 1.29 -25.34 -4.60
C PHE A 290 0.16 -24.42 -4.10
N GLY A 291 -1.02 -25.02 -3.84
CA GLY A 291 -2.17 -24.34 -3.28
C GLY A 291 -2.10 -24.22 -1.75
N GLY A 292 -3.13 -23.64 -1.14
CA GLY A 292 -3.23 -23.45 0.30
C GLY A 292 -2.48 -22.22 0.80
N ASP A 293 -2.09 -22.23 2.07
CA ASP A 293 -1.48 -21.10 2.77
C ASP A 293 0.07 -21.18 2.78
N VAL A 294 0.67 -21.55 1.64
CA VAL A 294 2.12 -21.78 1.50
C VAL A 294 2.93 -20.51 1.26
N ALA A 295 2.28 -19.43 0.85
CA ALA A 295 2.89 -18.13 0.60
C ALA A 295 2.24 -17.04 1.44
N GLY A 296 3.00 -16.00 1.80
CA GLY A 296 2.50 -14.85 2.55
C GLY A 296 3.10 -13.54 2.03
N ILE A 297 2.26 -12.53 1.81
CA ILE A 297 2.66 -11.22 1.31
C ILE A 297 2.17 -10.14 2.27
N ALA A 298 3.08 -9.25 2.70
CA ALA A 298 2.74 -8.13 3.58
C ALA A 298 3.55 -6.88 3.22
N ASN A 299 3.02 -5.69 3.55
CA ASN A 299 3.73 -4.43 3.36
C ASN A 299 3.31 -3.42 4.42
N ASN A 300 4.24 -2.59 4.86
CA ASN A 300 3.94 -1.35 5.55
C ASN A 300 4.85 -0.24 5.04
N ASN A 301 4.27 0.89 4.75
CA ASN A 301 5.00 2.05 4.24
C ASN A 301 4.39 3.36 4.72
N TYR A 302 5.17 4.43 4.61
CA TYR A 302 4.68 5.79 4.82
C TYR A 302 5.34 6.75 3.86
N THR A 303 4.61 7.81 3.54
CA THR A 303 5.10 8.94 2.75
C THR A 303 5.04 10.22 3.56
N VAL A 304 6.02 11.10 3.33
CA VAL A 304 6.01 12.50 3.79
C VAL A 304 6.21 13.36 2.57
N THR A 305 5.25 14.22 2.28
CA THR A 305 5.29 15.09 1.09
C THR A 305 4.99 16.53 1.46
N ALA A 306 5.47 17.47 0.65
CA ALA A 306 5.10 18.88 0.71
C ALA A 306 4.87 19.41 -0.70
N GLY A 307 3.93 20.34 -0.86
CA GLY A 307 3.54 20.79 -2.18
C GLY A 307 2.61 21.99 -2.20
N LEU A 308 2.05 22.20 -3.37
CA LEU A 308 1.13 23.28 -3.69
C LEU A 308 -0.21 22.68 -4.12
N GLN A 309 -1.28 23.31 -3.69
CA GLN A 309 -2.65 23.05 -4.13
C GLN A 309 -3.23 24.33 -4.70
N TYR A 310 -4.00 24.18 -5.76
CA TYR A 310 -4.72 25.28 -6.40
C TYR A 310 -6.18 24.88 -6.61
N ARG A 311 -7.08 25.78 -6.28
CA ARG A 311 -8.50 25.72 -6.58
C ARG A 311 -8.78 26.72 -7.71
N PHE A 312 -9.38 26.23 -8.77
CA PHE A 312 -9.64 27.05 -9.97
C PHE A 312 -10.76 28.05 -9.75
#